data_1a8e204c524632add8d1f99d6d454cc5
#
_entry.id   1a8e204c524632add8d1f99d6d454cc5
#
_cell.length_a   1.000
_cell.length_b   1.000
_cell.length_c   1.000
_cell.angle_alpha   90.00
_cell.angle_beta   90.00
_cell.angle_gamma   90.00
#
_symmetry.space_group_name_H-M   'P 1'
#
loop_
_entity.id
_entity.type
_entity.pdbx_description
1 polymer ?
#
loop_
_entity_poly.entity_id
_entity_poly.type
_entity_poly.pdbx_seq_one_letter_code
_entity_poly.pdbx_strand_id
1 'polypeptide(L)'
;LVTGVQTCALPILDIPIVLPPLVLGLSLLILFHQPFPLTGIFGAGWKLEDWLEEVAGFPVTYRWPAVVLAQFAVSCAFAVRTMRVTFDQINPRAEDVARTLGCTRGQAFLQVALPQAWRGILTAGTISWARALGEFGPILVFAGATRFRTEVLSTSVFLELSVGQLDAAVAVSLMMVLMAVA
;
A
#
# COMPACT_ATOMS: atom_id res chain seq x y z
N LEU A 1 -7.56 -5.94 25.66
CA LEU A 1 -7.97 -4.74 24.88
C LEU A 1 -7.37 -4.72 23.46
N VAL A 2 -6.20 -5.37 23.23
CA VAL A 2 -5.55 -5.44 21.91
C VAL A 2 -6.30 -6.38 20.96
N THR A 3 -6.90 -7.45 21.47
CA THR A 3 -7.65 -8.46 20.70
C THR A 3 -8.91 -7.93 20.02
N GLY A 4 -9.62 -6.97 20.61
CA GLY A 4 -10.90 -6.46 20.08
C GLY A 4 -10.73 -5.56 18.84
N VAL A 5 -9.71 -4.70 18.82
CA VAL A 5 -9.44 -3.81 17.67
C VAL A 5 -8.84 -4.60 16.50
N GLN A 6 -8.02 -5.63 16.80
CA GLN A 6 -7.49 -6.54 15.79
C GLN A 6 -8.58 -7.30 15.02
N THR A 7 -9.67 -7.68 15.69
CA THR A 7 -10.72 -8.49 15.05
C THR A 7 -11.59 -7.70 14.07
N CYS A 8 -11.73 -6.37 14.24
CA CYS A 8 -12.57 -5.53 13.37
C CYS A 8 -11.77 -4.85 12.22
N ALA A 9 -10.52 -4.48 12.45
CA ALA A 9 -9.72 -3.77 11.43
C ALA A 9 -9.12 -4.71 10.37
N LEU A 10 -8.92 -5.99 10.71
CA LEU A 10 -8.24 -6.96 9.85
C LEU A 10 -9.00 -7.33 8.56
N PRO A 11 -10.32 -7.56 8.58
CA PRO A 11 -11.05 -7.82 7.35
C PRO A 11 -10.95 -6.67 6.35
N ILE A 12 -10.87 -5.43 6.84
CA ILE A 12 -10.75 -4.23 6.01
C ILE A 12 -9.38 -4.18 5.29
N LEU A 13 -8.31 -4.57 5.98
CA LEU A 13 -6.96 -4.62 5.41
C LEU A 13 -6.75 -5.82 4.46
N ASP A 14 -7.54 -6.88 4.61
CA ASP A 14 -7.51 -8.01 3.68
C ASP A 14 -8.28 -7.74 2.37
N ILE A 15 -9.20 -6.74 2.36
CA ILE A 15 -9.97 -6.35 1.17
C ILE A 15 -9.09 -6.08 -0.05
N PRO A 16 -8.01 -5.26 0.03
CA PRO A 16 -7.15 -5.00 -1.12
C PRO A 16 -6.42 -6.23 -1.65
N ILE A 17 -6.27 -7.28 -0.85
CA ILE A 17 -5.59 -8.52 -1.25
C ILE A 17 -6.55 -9.44 -2.03
N VAL A 18 -7.83 -9.46 -1.61
CA VAL A 18 -8.86 -10.35 -2.19
C VAL A 18 -9.49 -9.74 -3.45
N LEU A 19 -9.64 -8.41 -3.47
CA LEU A 19 -10.21 -7.72 -4.62
C LEU A 19 -9.27 -7.76 -5.83
N PRO A 20 -9.82 -7.94 -7.06
CA PRO A 20 -9.04 -7.73 -8.27
C PRO A 20 -8.39 -6.34 -8.26
N PRO A 21 -7.11 -6.23 -8.63
CA PRO A 21 -6.36 -4.96 -8.57
C PRO A 21 -7.06 -3.79 -9.27
N LEU A 22 -7.71 -4.06 -10.41
CA LEU A 22 -8.49 -3.06 -11.15
C LEU A 22 -9.66 -2.49 -10.33
N VAL A 23 -10.33 -3.32 -9.55
CA VAL A 23 -11.45 -2.89 -8.70
C VAL A 23 -10.95 -1.95 -7.60
N LEU A 24 -9.77 -2.21 -7.05
CA LEU A 24 -9.15 -1.33 -6.06
C LEU A 24 -8.82 0.05 -6.68
N GLY A 25 -8.28 0.09 -7.89
CA GLY A 25 -8.04 1.34 -8.61
C GLY A 25 -9.34 2.13 -8.88
N LEU A 26 -10.39 1.41 -9.29
CA LEU A 26 -11.69 2.01 -9.51
C LEU A 26 -12.33 2.53 -8.20
N SER A 27 -12.23 1.78 -7.11
CA SER A 27 -12.75 2.23 -5.81
C SER A 27 -12.03 3.45 -5.27
N LEU A 28 -10.70 3.56 -5.47
CA LEU A 28 -9.95 4.77 -5.17
C LEU A 28 -10.42 5.94 -6.04
N LEU A 29 -10.58 5.73 -7.34
CA LEU A 29 -11.08 6.76 -8.24
C LEU A 29 -12.45 7.29 -7.80
N ILE A 30 -13.37 6.38 -7.48
CA ILE A 30 -14.72 6.73 -6.99
C ILE A 30 -14.61 7.49 -5.67
N LEU A 31 -13.79 7.04 -4.73
CA LEU A 31 -13.61 7.67 -3.43
C LEU A 31 -13.13 9.12 -3.55
N PHE A 32 -12.22 9.39 -4.48
CA PHE A 32 -11.65 10.73 -4.66
C PHE A 32 -12.55 11.65 -5.49
N HIS A 33 -13.22 11.11 -6.50
CA HIS A 33 -13.96 11.90 -7.49
C HIS A 33 -15.45 12.08 -7.18
N GLN A 34 -16.06 11.14 -6.42
CA GLN A 34 -17.47 11.23 -6.08
C GLN A 34 -17.69 12.09 -4.83
N PRO A 35 -18.73 12.93 -4.81
CA PRO A 35 -19.11 13.65 -3.60
C PRO A 35 -19.50 12.65 -2.50
N PHE A 36 -18.95 12.84 -1.32
CA PHE A 36 -19.16 11.94 -0.20
C PHE A 36 -20.64 11.90 0.20
N PRO A 37 -21.26 10.72 0.38
CA PRO A 37 -22.69 10.61 0.72
C PRO A 37 -23.03 11.13 2.12
N LEU A 38 -22.03 11.48 2.95
CA LEU A 38 -22.20 12.08 4.28
C LEU A 38 -22.43 13.61 4.20
N THR A 39 -23.26 14.04 3.26
CA THR A 39 -23.61 15.45 3.00
C THR A 39 -24.17 16.21 4.21
N GLY A 40 -24.64 15.49 5.24
CA GLY A 40 -25.15 16.12 6.48
C GLY A 40 -24.08 16.66 7.44
N ILE A 41 -22.82 16.19 7.32
CA ILE A 41 -21.71 16.55 8.24
C ILE A 41 -20.74 17.55 7.59
N PHE A 42 -20.45 17.42 6.30
CA PHE A 42 -19.41 18.18 5.61
C PHE A 42 -19.95 19.17 4.54
N GLY A 43 -21.27 19.24 4.34
CA GLY A 43 -21.89 20.08 3.30
C GLY A 43 -22.13 19.34 1.97
N ALA A 44 -23.09 19.84 1.20
CA ALA A 44 -23.45 19.25 -0.08
C ALA A 44 -22.33 19.43 -1.12
N GLY A 45 -21.81 18.33 -1.68
CA GLY A 45 -20.83 18.36 -2.78
C GLY A 45 -19.36 18.30 -2.36
N TRP A 46 -19.05 18.05 -1.07
CA TRP A 46 -17.67 17.90 -0.61
C TRP A 46 -17.00 16.67 -1.23
N LYS A 47 -15.88 16.89 -1.91
CA LYS A 47 -15.04 15.84 -2.49
C LYS A 47 -13.72 15.74 -1.71
N LEU A 48 -13.24 14.53 -1.54
CA LEU A 48 -11.95 14.31 -0.89
C LEU A 48 -10.80 14.93 -1.69
N GLU A 49 -10.92 14.97 -3.01
CA GLU A 49 -9.94 15.59 -3.90
C GLU A 49 -9.83 17.10 -3.65
N ASP A 50 -10.97 17.81 -3.58
CA ASP A 50 -11.01 19.25 -3.36
C ASP A 50 -10.36 19.63 -2.02
N TRP A 51 -10.61 18.85 -0.97
CA TRP A 51 -9.98 19.05 0.34
C TRP A 51 -8.47 18.81 0.31
N LEU A 52 -8.02 17.74 -0.36
CA LEU A 52 -6.60 17.47 -0.51
C LEU A 52 -5.90 18.50 -1.38
N GLU A 53 -6.56 19.01 -2.42
CA GLU A 53 -6.04 20.11 -3.25
C GLU A 53 -5.87 21.39 -2.43
N GLU A 54 -6.82 21.69 -1.54
CA GLU A 54 -6.72 22.84 -0.64
C GLU A 54 -5.58 22.70 0.37
N VAL A 55 -5.38 21.49 0.94
CA VAL A 55 -4.32 21.22 1.93
C VAL A 55 -2.94 21.02 1.30
N ALA A 56 -2.85 20.27 0.20
CA ALA A 56 -1.59 19.90 -0.45
C ALA A 56 -1.19 20.85 -1.59
N GLY A 57 -2.11 21.68 -2.09
CA GLY A 57 -1.86 22.65 -3.15
C GLY A 57 -1.78 22.07 -4.56
N PHE A 58 -2.15 20.79 -4.75
CA PHE A 58 -2.15 20.15 -6.07
C PHE A 58 -3.20 19.05 -6.17
N PRO A 59 -3.83 18.83 -7.35
CA PRO A 59 -4.77 17.75 -7.57
C PRO A 59 -4.05 16.39 -7.48
N VAL A 60 -4.73 15.41 -6.88
CA VAL A 60 -4.20 14.07 -6.66
C VAL A 60 -4.46 13.17 -7.85
N THR A 61 -5.70 13.17 -8.38
CA THR A 61 -6.13 12.28 -9.45
C THR A 61 -5.39 12.53 -10.76
N TYR A 62 -4.99 11.47 -11.46
CA TYR A 62 -4.21 11.51 -12.72
C TYR A 62 -2.84 12.20 -12.62
N ARG A 63 -2.26 12.22 -11.42
CA ARG A 63 -0.91 12.76 -11.18
C ARG A 63 -0.04 11.76 -10.39
N TRP A 64 1.23 12.11 -10.20
CA TRP A 64 2.18 11.28 -9.45
C TRP A 64 1.71 10.90 -8.02
N PRO A 65 0.95 11.73 -7.25
CA PRO A 65 0.46 11.30 -5.94
C PRO A 65 -0.53 10.14 -6.04
N ALA A 66 -1.34 10.06 -7.12
CA ALA A 66 -2.23 8.93 -7.34
C ALA A 66 -1.45 7.63 -7.53
N VAL A 67 -0.28 7.67 -8.21
CA VAL A 67 0.60 6.51 -8.35
C VAL A 67 1.07 6.03 -6.98
N VAL A 68 1.58 6.95 -6.15
CA VAL A 68 2.07 6.63 -4.80
C VAL A 68 0.95 6.05 -3.93
N LEU A 69 -0.23 6.65 -3.96
CA LEU A 69 -1.39 6.16 -3.20
C LEU A 69 -1.85 4.78 -3.65
N ALA A 70 -1.91 4.53 -4.95
CA ALA A 70 -2.28 3.22 -5.50
C ALA A 70 -1.28 2.13 -5.07
N GLN A 71 0.01 2.39 -5.22
CA GLN A 71 1.07 1.48 -4.79
C GLN A 71 1.08 1.26 -3.28
N PHE A 72 0.92 2.34 -2.50
CA PHE A 72 0.86 2.26 -1.05
C PHE A 72 -0.33 1.45 -0.56
N ALA A 73 -1.53 1.65 -1.12
CA ALA A 73 -2.74 0.94 -0.70
C ALA A 73 -2.58 -0.59 -0.83
N VAL A 74 -1.98 -1.05 -1.94
CA VAL A 74 -1.73 -2.48 -2.16
C VAL A 74 -0.60 -3.00 -1.29
N SER A 75 0.56 -2.33 -1.32
CA SER A 75 1.76 -2.80 -0.59
C SER A 75 1.57 -2.78 0.93
N CYS A 76 0.84 -1.79 1.47
CA CYS A 76 0.51 -1.69 2.87
C CYS A 76 -0.28 -2.89 3.38
N ALA A 77 -1.27 -3.37 2.61
CA ALA A 77 -2.05 -4.54 2.97
C ALA A 77 -1.16 -5.80 3.12
N PHE A 78 -0.23 -6.00 2.18
CA PHE A 78 0.74 -7.11 2.26
C PHE A 78 1.72 -6.95 3.43
N ALA A 79 2.22 -5.73 3.66
CA ALA A 79 3.10 -5.43 4.79
C ALA A 79 2.44 -5.76 6.13
N VAL A 80 1.23 -5.26 6.35
CA VAL A 80 0.48 -5.47 7.59
C VAL A 80 0.19 -6.96 7.82
N ARG A 81 -0.22 -7.69 6.77
CA ARG A 81 -0.47 -9.14 6.87
C ARG A 81 0.79 -9.91 7.24
N THR A 82 1.92 -9.63 6.58
CA THR A 82 3.20 -10.29 6.86
C THR A 82 3.69 -9.95 8.26
N MET A 83 3.60 -8.70 8.67
CA MET A 83 3.98 -8.26 10.01
C MET A 83 3.12 -8.93 11.08
N ARG A 84 1.82 -9.07 10.86
CA ARG A 84 0.95 -9.79 11.78
C ARG A 84 1.39 -11.22 11.98
N VAL A 85 1.59 -11.98 10.89
CA VAL A 85 2.06 -13.36 10.97
C VAL A 85 3.39 -13.44 11.72
N THR A 86 4.27 -12.47 11.51
CA THR A 86 5.56 -12.39 12.22
C THR A 86 5.37 -12.19 13.72
N PHE A 87 4.52 -11.26 14.13
CA PHE A 87 4.26 -11.02 15.56
C PHE A 87 3.51 -12.16 16.23
N ASP A 88 2.61 -12.84 15.52
CA ASP A 88 1.89 -14.00 16.04
C ASP A 88 2.83 -15.20 16.33
N GLN A 89 4.00 -15.26 15.67
CA GLN A 89 5.04 -16.28 15.90
C GLN A 89 5.95 -15.95 17.10
N ILE A 90 5.95 -14.72 17.62
CA ILE A 90 6.75 -14.35 18.78
C ILE A 90 6.09 -14.88 20.05
N ASN A 91 6.90 -15.52 20.90
CA ASN A 91 6.39 -16.05 22.16
C ASN A 91 6.01 -14.92 23.13
N PRO A 92 4.73 -14.76 23.50
CA PRO A 92 4.25 -13.69 24.38
C PRO A 92 4.90 -13.74 25.78
N ARG A 93 5.37 -14.91 26.21
CA ARG A 93 6.07 -15.06 27.52
C ARG A 93 7.31 -14.20 27.64
N ALA A 94 8.03 -13.94 26.54
CA ALA A 94 9.24 -13.10 26.56
C ALA A 94 8.89 -11.64 26.92
N GLU A 95 7.78 -11.14 26.42
CA GLU A 95 7.28 -9.81 26.76
C GLU A 95 6.76 -9.75 28.19
N ASP A 96 6.05 -10.79 28.65
CA ASP A 96 5.55 -10.88 30.03
C ASP A 96 6.70 -10.92 31.04
N VAL A 97 7.77 -11.65 30.77
CA VAL A 97 8.98 -11.67 31.63
C VAL A 97 9.62 -10.29 31.70
N ALA A 98 9.76 -9.57 30.58
CA ALA A 98 10.29 -8.21 30.59
C ALA A 98 9.43 -7.26 31.46
N ARG A 99 8.13 -7.44 31.43
CA ARG A 99 7.18 -6.66 32.26
C ARG A 99 7.30 -6.99 33.75
N THR A 100 7.54 -8.24 34.13
CA THR A 100 7.80 -8.62 35.53
C THR A 100 9.11 -8.04 36.06
N LEU A 101 10.07 -7.77 35.16
CA LEU A 101 11.34 -7.10 35.47
C LEU A 101 11.21 -5.56 35.57
N GLY A 102 10.00 -5.01 35.44
CA GLY A 102 9.73 -3.58 35.61
C GLY A 102 9.68 -2.77 34.30
N CYS A 103 9.79 -3.42 33.13
CA CYS A 103 9.64 -2.73 31.85
C CYS A 103 8.18 -2.29 31.61
N THR A 104 8.01 -1.08 31.09
CA THR A 104 6.71 -0.65 30.57
C THR A 104 6.34 -1.42 29.30
N ARG A 105 5.07 -1.43 28.90
CA ARG A 105 4.61 -2.12 27.67
C ARG A 105 5.39 -1.66 26.42
N GLY A 106 5.65 -0.36 26.29
CA GLY A 106 6.42 0.19 25.17
C GLY A 106 7.88 -0.25 25.17
N GLN A 107 8.50 -0.32 26.35
CA GLN A 107 9.88 -0.80 26.51
C GLN A 107 10.01 -2.29 26.20
N ALA A 108 9.07 -3.12 26.69
CA ALA A 108 9.04 -4.55 26.38
C ALA A 108 8.86 -4.79 24.86
N PHE A 109 7.98 -4.04 24.21
CA PHE A 109 7.81 -4.10 22.76
C PHE A 109 9.09 -3.72 22.00
N LEU A 110 9.68 -2.56 22.31
CA LEU A 110 10.86 -2.05 21.59
C LEU A 110 12.14 -2.87 21.86
N GLN A 111 12.31 -3.39 23.08
CA GLN A 111 13.54 -4.07 23.49
C GLN A 111 13.48 -5.59 23.31
N VAL A 112 12.30 -6.19 23.31
CA VAL A 112 12.12 -7.64 23.24
C VAL A 112 11.40 -8.07 21.96
N ALA A 113 10.19 -7.57 21.70
CA ALA A 113 9.39 -8.01 20.56
C ALA A 113 9.96 -7.52 19.23
N LEU A 114 10.31 -6.25 19.11
CA LEU A 114 10.79 -5.66 17.86
C LEU A 114 12.11 -6.28 17.35
N PRO A 115 13.16 -6.51 18.22
CA PRO A 115 14.36 -7.20 17.76
C PRO A 115 14.13 -8.65 17.34
N GLN A 116 13.18 -9.36 17.98
CA GLN A 116 12.80 -10.70 17.55
C GLN A 116 12.06 -10.70 16.21
N ALA A 117 11.28 -9.63 15.92
CA ALA A 117 10.55 -9.45 14.66
C ALA A 117 11.44 -9.04 13.48
N TRP A 118 12.73 -8.71 13.68
CA TRP A 118 13.60 -8.10 12.66
C TRP A 118 13.59 -8.85 11.32
N ARG A 119 13.71 -10.17 11.36
CA ARG A 119 13.68 -10.98 10.13
C ARG A 119 12.34 -10.89 9.41
N GLY A 120 11.23 -10.85 10.16
CA GLY A 120 9.90 -10.67 9.59
C GLY A 120 9.68 -9.27 9.04
N ILE A 121 10.28 -8.24 9.64
CA ILE A 121 10.25 -6.86 9.13
C ILE A 121 10.96 -6.79 7.77
N LEU A 122 12.12 -7.41 7.64
CA LEU A 122 12.82 -7.49 6.36
C LEU A 122 11.98 -8.24 5.31
N THR A 123 11.40 -9.37 5.67
CA THR A 123 10.52 -10.14 4.78
C THR A 123 9.29 -9.32 4.36
N ALA A 124 8.65 -8.62 5.29
CA ALA A 124 7.53 -7.74 4.98
C ALA A 124 7.93 -6.60 4.02
N GLY A 125 9.11 -6.01 4.25
CA GLY A 125 9.67 -4.97 3.38
C GLY A 125 9.93 -5.46 1.96
N THR A 126 10.60 -6.58 1.81
CA THR A 126 10.91 -7.15 0.48
C THR A 126 9.66 -7.57 -0.30
N ILE A 127 8.70 -8.21 0.36
CA ILE A 127 7.41 -8.58 -0.28
C ILE A 127 6.64 -7.33 -0.70
N SER A 128 6.56 -6.32 0.16
CA SER A 128 5.85 -5.07 -0.14
C SER A 128 6.53 -4.30 -1.27
N TRP A 129 7.86 -4.28 -1.30
CA TRP A 129 8.65 -3.69 -2.38
C TRP A 129 8.37 -4.37 -3.71
N ALA A 130 8.52 -5.69 -3.78
CA ALA A 130 8.28 -6.46 -5.01
C ALA A 130 6.82 -6.30 -5.49
N ARG A 131 5.88 -6.25 -4.54
CA ARG A 131 4.46 -6.04 -4.86
C ARG A 131 4.18 -4.65 -5.41
N ALA A 132 4.79 -3.61 -4.84
CA ALA A 132 4.66 -2.24 -5.32
C ALA A 132 5.22 -2.06 -6.73
N LEU A 133 6.37 -2.67 -7.04
CA LEU A 133 6.97 -2.61 -8.39
C LEU A 133 6.09 -3.26 -9.46
N GLY A 134 5.43 -4.37 -9.14
CA GLY A 134 4.57 -5.10 -10.08
C GLY A 134 3.15 -4.52 -10.22
N GLU A 135 2.81 -3.44 -9.51
CA GLU A 135 1.46 -2.92 -9.54
C GLU A 135 1.16 -2.17 -10.84
N PHE A 136 0.16 -2.67 -11.57
CA PHE A 136 -0.25 -2.12 -12.86
C PHE A 136 -1.71 -1.63 -12.85
N GLY A 137 -2.65 -2.50 -12.39
CA GLY A 137 -4.09 -2.27 -12.53
C GLY A 137 -4.59 -0.99 -11.84
N PRO A 138 -4.37 -0.81 -10.54
CA PRO A 138 -4.77 0.39 -9.80
C PRO A 138 -4.13 1.66 -10.34
N ILE A 139 -2.87 1.59 -10.77
CA ILE A 139 -2.16 2.74 -11.34
C ILE A 139 -2.82 3.16 -12.66
N LEU A 140 -3.11 2.20 -13.54
CA LEU A 140 -3.71 2.48 -14.83
C LEU A 140 -5.08 3.18 -14.69
N VAL A 141 -5.90 2.75 -13.73
CA VAL A 141 -7.25 3.29 -13.54
C VAL A 141 -7.22 4.62 -12.77
N PHE A 142 -6.45 4.71 -11.68
CA PHE A 142 -6.49 5.86 -10.76
C PHE A 142 -5.53 6.98 -11.16
N ALA A 143 -4.33 6.63 -11.62
CA ALA A 143 -3.31 7.60 -12.03
C ALA A 143 -3.23 7.80 -13.54
N GLY A 144 -3.71 6.83 -14.32
CA GLY A 144 -3.51 6.79 -15.77
C GLY A 144 -2.08 6.40 -16.15
N ALA A 145 -1.86 6.06 -17.43
CA ALA A 145 -0.53 5.74 -17.97
C ALA A 145 -0.10 6.85 -18.94
N THR A 146 0.18 8.05 -18.41
CA THR A 146 0.62 9.18 -19.24
C THR A 146 2.14 9.23 -19.27
N ARG A 147 2.72 9.17 -20.49
CA ARG A 147 4.18 9.20 -20.71
C ARG A 147 4.80 10.44 -20.05
N PHE A 148 5.89 10.22 -19.32
CA PHE A 148 6.64 11.24 -18.56
C PHE A 148 5.88 11.94 -17.41
N ARG A 149 4.68 11.48 -17.03
CA ARG A 149 3.90 12.05 -15.91
C ARG A 149 3.56 11.04 -14.82
N THR A 150 2.86 9.98 -15.19
CA THR A 150 2.38 8.93 -14.29
C THR A 150 2.89 7.55 -14.72
N GLU A 151 3.84 7.54 -15.64
CA GLU A 151 4.49 6.35 -16.14
C GLU A 151 5.38 5.73 -15.07
N VAL A 152 5.17 4.45 -14.80
CA VAL A 152 6.00 3.60 -13.95
C VAL A 152 6.45 2.39 -14.76
N LEU A 153 7.46 1.64 -14.28
CA LEU A 153 8.03 0.51 -15.02
C LEU A 153 6.98 -0.48 -15.52
N SER A 154 5.98 -0.82 -14.69
CA SER A 154 4.90 -1.74 -15.07
C SER A 154 4.00 -1.18 -16.17
N THR A 155 3.68 0.12 -16.13
CA THR A 155 2.87 0.78 -17.17
C THR A 155 3.68 1.07 -18.42
N SER A 156 5.00 1.29 -18.32
CA SER A 156 5.89 1.46 -19.48
C SER A 156 5.90 0.21 -20.36
N VAL A 157 5.98 -0.99 -19.77
CA VAL A 157 5.87 -2.24 -20.54
C VAL A 157 4.59 -2.27 -21.37
N PHE A 158 3.47 -1.90 -20.77
CA PHE A 158 2.18 -1.85 -21.47
C PHE A 158 2.17 -0.79 -22.59
N LEU A 159 2.73 0.38 -22.35
CA LEU A 159 2.82 1.45 -23.36
C LEU A 159 3.67 1.04 -24.55
N GLU A 160 4.85 0.44 -24.32
CA GLU A 160 5.73 -0.03 -25.40
C GLU A 160 5.08 -1.16 -26.20
N LEU A 161 4.38 -2.09 -25.53
CA LEU A 161 3.59 -3.12 -26.21
C LEU A 161 2.46 -2.53 -27.06
N SER A 162 1.77 -1.50 -26.56
CA SER A 162 0.66 -0.85 -27.28
C SER A 162 1.13 -0.10 -28.54
N VAL A 163 2.38 0.38 -28.54
CA VAL A 163 3.02 1.02 -29.71
C VAL A 163 3.64 -0.01 -30.66
N GLY A 164 3.74 -1.29 -30.25
CA GLY A 164 4.32 -2.36 -31.05
C GLY A 164 5.84 -2.46 -30.94
N GLN A 165 6.47 -1.80 -29.97
CA GLN A 165 7.92 -1.84 -29.74
C GLN A 165 8.29 -2.99 -28.77
N LEU A 166 8.35 -4.22 -29.30
CA LEU A 166 8.63 -5.43 -28.52
C LEU A 166 10.01 -5.39 -27.84
N ASP A 167 11.02 -4.91 -28.54
CA ASP A 167 12.39 -4.84 -28.01
C ASP A 167 12.48 -3.90 -26.78
N ALA A 168 11.81 -2.76 -26.85
CA ALA A 168 11.72 -1.82 -25.73
C ALA A 168 10.94 -2.42 -24.55
N ALA A 169 9.82 -3.10 -24.81
CA ALA A 169 9.03 -3.76 -23.79
C ALA A 169 9.84 -4.85 -23.07
N VAL A 170 10.63 -5.64 -23.79
CA VAL A 170 11.51 -6.67 -23.21
C VAL A 170 12.61 -6.02 -22.36
N ALA A 171 13.23 -4.95 -22.82
CA ALA A 171 14.27 -4.23 -22.08
C ALA A 171 13.75 -3.68 -20.75
N VAL A 172 12.56 -3.04 -20.76
CA VAL A 172 11.94 -2.52 -19.54
C VAL A 172 11.53 -3.65 -18.59
N SER A 173 11.03 -4.77 -19.12
CA SER A 173 10.67 -5.95 -18.32
C SER A 173 11.90 -6.55 -17.63
N LEU A 174 13.03 -6.68 -18.31
CA LEU A 174 14.29 -7.15 -17.74
C LEU A 174 14.78 -6.19 -16.65
N MET A 175 14.71 -4.89 -16.89
CA MET A 175 15.07 -3.87 -15.89
C MET A 175 14.19 -3.99 -14.64
N MET A 176 12.88 -4.24 -14.81
CA MET A 176 11.96 -4.43 -13.68
C MET A 176 12.32 -5.68 -12.87
N VAL A 177 12.66 -6.80 -13.52
CA VAL A 177 13.11 -8.03 -12.84
C VAL A 177 14.42 -7.79 -12.08
N LEU A 178 15.39 -7.10 -12.68
CA LEU A 178 16.64 -6.75 -11.99
C LEU A 178 16.40 -5.89 -10.75
N MET A 179 15.53 -4.90 -10.84
CA MET A 179 15.15 -4.04 -9.70
C MET A 179 14.40 -4.80 -8.61
N ALA A 180 13.65 -5.85 -8.95
CA ALA A 180 12.93 -6.67 -7.98
C ALA A 180 13.85 -7.62 -7.20
N VAL A 181 15.00 -8.01 -7.78
CA VAL A 181 15.98 -8.95 -7.19
C VAL A 181 17.07 -8.21 -6.40
N ALA A 182 17.32 -6.93 -6.67
CA ALA A 182 18.35 -6.10 -6.01
C ALA A 182 17.89 -5.59 -4.64
#